data_2838fa0b0efeb326a9fce54e9aff0208
#
_entry.id   2838fa0b0efeb326a9fce54e9aff0208
#
_cell.length_a   1.000
_cell.length_b   1.000
_cell.length_c   1.000
_cell.angle_alpha   90.00
_cell.angle_beta   90.00
_cell.angle_gamma   90.00
#
_symmetry.space_group_name_H-M   'P 1'
#
loop_
_entity.id
_entity.type
_entity.pdbx_description
1 polymer ?
#
loop_
_entity_poly.entity_id
_entity_poly.type
_entity_poly.pdbx_seq_one_letter_code
_entity_poly.pdbx_strand_id
1 'polypeptide(L)'
;VDAVNANSNIKMDFPTDGEIEYTEYPNPYLGSRNRKIIGQKYNDEKLLKANFKNDVPFERFNDGKKSVPVLYIEPENDTVPVSYPLYMGGDFGNTVIKTHRDSLPNVLIYGASFTNAIETVAYISCNEMHSVDMRHYGDMSLLDYVKKNKPDVVVGVFDWSNISDLNDDGKF
;
A
#
# COMPACT_ATOMS: atom_id res chain seq x y z
N VAL A 1 8.30 -1.89 -11.14
CA VAL A 1 8.44 -1.08 -12.36
C VAL A 1 9.29 -1.80 -13.39
N ASP A 2 10.57 -2.10 -13.11
CA ASP A 2 11.51 -2.70 -14.08
C ASP A 2 11.00 -4.02 -14.65
N ALA A 3 10.44 -4.89 -13.82
CA ALA A 3 9.88 -6.17 -14.28
C ALA A 3 8.69 -5.97 -15.24
N VAL A 4 7.86 -4.97 -15.01
CA VAL A 4 6.74 -4.62 -15.90
C VAL A 4 7.27 -4.08 -17.21
N ASN A 5 8.19 -3.13 -17.16
CA ASN A 5 8.79 -2.50 -18.35
C ASN A 5 9.57 -3.51 -19.22
N ALA A 6 10.21 -4.51 -18.59
CA ALA A 6 10.97 -5.53 -19.29
C ALA A 6 10.10 -6.62 -19.95
N ASN A 7 8.91 -6.90 -19.41
CA ASN A 7 8.09 -8.05 -19.80
C ASN A 7 6.75 -7.68 -20.43
N SER A 8 6.48 -6.40 -20.65
CA SER A 8 5.24 -5.93 -21.27
C SER A 8 5.49 -4.70 -22.14
N ASN A 9 4.46 -4.29 -22.89
CA ASN A 9 4.47 -3.02 -23.63
C ASN A 9 4.03 -1.82 -22.76
N ILE A 10 3.80 -2.05 -21.48
CA ILE A 10 3.39 -1.03 -20.51
C ILE A 10 4.62 -0.25 -20.09
N LYS A 11 4.51 1.07 -20.09
CA LYS A 11 5.55 1.99 -19.62
C LYS A 11 5.15 2.51 -18.25
N MET A 12 5.97 2.18 -17.25
CA MET A 12 5.86 2.73 -15.91
C MET A 12 7.13 3.55 -15.61
N ASP A 13 6.94 4.74 -15.11
CA ASP A 13 8.02 5.55 -14.55
C ASP A 13 7.95 5.48 -13.03
N PHE A 14 9.11 5.31 -12.41
CA PHE A 14 9.24 5.44 -10.96
C PHE A 14 10.33 6.48 -10.68
N PRO A 15 10.15 7.35 -9.69
CA PRO A 15 11.15 8.33 -9.33
C PRO A 15 12.52 7.70 -9.12
N THR A 16 13.53 8.33 -9.65
CA THR A 16 14.93 7.89 -9.53
C THR A 16 15.46 8.16 -8.11
N ASP A 17 16.58 7.50 -7.77
CA ASP A 17 17.34 7.84 -6.57
C ASP A 17 17.64 9.34 -6.56
N GLY A 18 17.32 10.02 -5.51
CA GLY A 18 17.44 11.48 -5.42
C GLY A 18 16.19 12.28 -5.75
N GLU A 19 15.12 11.66 -6.26
CA GLU A 19 13.78 12.26 -6.34
C GLU A 19 12.90 11.80 -5.19
N ILE A 20 13.32 10.80 -4.45
CA ILE A 20 12.70 10.33 -3.20
C ILE A 20 13.70 10.54 -2.06
N GLU A 21 13.24 11.16 -1.00
CA GLU A 21 13.95 11.26 0.26
C GLU A 21 13.20 10.45 1.32
N TYR A 22 13.90 9.57 2.03
CA TYR A 22 13.31 8.81 3.12
C TYR A 22 13.64 9.47 4.45
N THR A 23 12.61 9.75 5.23
CA THR A 23 12.73 10.27 6.59
C THR A 23 12.31 9.19 7.59
N GLU A 24 13.11 8.95 8.61
CA GLU A 24 12.75 8.05 9.70
C GLU A 24 11.81 8.77 10.68
N TYR A 25 10.75 8.08 11.10
CA TYR A 25 9.97 8.51 12.25
C TYR A 25 10.79 8.32 13.53
N PRO A 26 10.94 9.35 14.38
CA PRO A 26 11.68 9.22 15.63
C PRO A 26 11.00 8.28 16.63
N ASN A 27 9.73 8.05 16.44
CA ASN A 27 8.84 7.27 17.29
C ASN A 27 9.31 5.83 17.52
N PRO A 28 9.11 5.26 18.71
CA PRO A 28 9.31 3.84 18.94
C PRO A 28 8.40 3.00 18.06
N TYR A 29 8.94 2.01 17.35
CA TYR A 29 8.12 1.10 16.53
C TYR A 29 7.61 -0.08 17.36
N LEU A 30 6.32 -0.32 17.30
CA LEU A 30 5.67 -1.45 17.97
C LEU A 30 4.93 -2.32 16.95
N GLY A 31 5.61 -3.31 16.41
CA GLY A 31 5.06 -4.27 15.48
C GLY A 31 3.95 -5.15 16.10
N SER A 32 3.10 -5.71 15.25
CA SER A 32 1.95 -6.52 15.67
C SER A 32 2.32 -7.74 16.53
N ARG A 33 3.47 -8.36 16.27
CA ARG A 33 4.00 -9.47 17.06
C ARG A 33 4.45 -9.01 18.44
N ASN A 34 5.14 -7.89 18.51
CA ASN A 34 5.65 -7.34 19.78
C ASN A 34 4.52 -6.90 20.71
N ARG A 35 3.38 -6.46 20.17
CA ARG A 35 2.20 -6.13 20.97
C ARG A 35 1.58 -7.33 21.69
N LYS A 36 1.85 -8.55 21.22
CA LYS A 36 1.34 -9.80 21.83
C LYS A 36 2.24 -10.33 22.94
N ILE A 37 3.41 -9.74 23.14
CA ILE A 37 4.37 -10.18 24.16
C ILE A 37 4.11 -9.41 25.46
N ILE A 38 4.06 -10.13 26.58
CA ILE A 38 4.01 -9.51 27.91
C ILE A 38 5.29 -8.70 28.13
N GLY A 39 5.13 -7.41 28.49
CA GLY A 39 6.26 -6.50 28.67
C GLY A 39 6.73 -5.79 27.41
N GLN A 40 5.95 -5.82 26.36
CA GLN A 40 6.10 -5.14 25.06
C GLN A 40 7.53 -4.63 24.81
N LYS A 41 8.29 -5.34 23.98
CA LYS A 41 9.60 -4.89 23.54
C LYS A 41 9.46 -4.06 22.27
N TYR A 42 10.00 -2.84 22.34
CA TYR A 42 10.27 -2.06 21.14
C TYR A 42 11.57 -2.58 20.52
N ASN A 43 11.60 -2.67 19.21
CA ASN A 43 12.82 -2.93 18.46
C ASN A 43 13.43 -1.61 17.99
N ASP A 44 14.70 -1.67 17.56
CA ASP A 44 15.42 -0.49 17.04
C ASP A 44 14.99 -0.10 15.62
N GLU A 45 14.05 -0.84 15.03
CA GLU A 45 13.49 -0.53 13.73
C GLU A 45 12.72 0.78 13.75
N LYS A 46 12.81 1.51 12.65
CA LYS A 46 12.07 2.75 12.43
C LYS A 46 11.16 2.61 11.21
N LEU A 47 10.00 3.23 11.27
CA LEU A 47 9.17 3.39 10.08
C LEU A 47 9.72 4.54 9.23
N LEU A 48 9.64 4.37 7.92
CA LEU A 48 10.13 5.34 6.95
C LEU A 48 8.95 6.06 6.28
N LYS A 49 9.12 7.36 6.07
CA LYS A 49 8.25 8.18 5.23
C LYS A 49 8.99 8.50 3.94
N ALA A 50 8.39 8.18 2.81
CA ALA A 50 8.87 8.60 1.51
C ALA A 50 8.37 10.01 1.21
N ASN A 51 9.27 10.92 0.90
CA ASN A 51 8.99 12.28 0.49
C ASN A 51 9.45 12.45 -0.96
N PHE A 52 8.52 12.78 -1.84
CA PHE A 52 8.82 12.99 -3.26
C PHE A 52 9.15 14.48 -3.50
N LYS A 53 10.19 14.74 -4.26
CA LYS A 53 10.54 16.14 -4.63
C LYS A 53 9.47 16.79 -5.48
N ASN A 54 8.82 16.00 -6.33
CA ASN A 54 7.71 16.44 -7.15
C ASN A 54 6.42 15.90 -6.53
N ASP A 55 5.59 16.79 -6.01
CA ASP A 55 4.28 16.41 -5.49
C ASP A 55 3.37 15.96 -6.65
N VAL A 56 2.70 14.84 -6.44
CA VAL A 56 1.71 14.30 -7.36
C VAL A 56 0.36 14.38 -6.70
N PRO A 57 -0.48 15.34 -7.09
CA PRO A 57 -1.85 15.43 -6.55
C PRO A 57 -2.64 14.15 -6.83
N PHE A 58 -3.45 13.74 -5.87
CA PHE A 58 -4.29 12.56 -6.02
C PHE A 58 -5.60 12.67 -5.26
N GLU A 59 -6.58 11.92 -5.71
CA GLU A 59 -7.79 11.64 -4.95
C GLU A 59 -7.67 10.25 -4.32
N ARG A 60 -8.26 10.08 -3.14
CA ARG A 60 -8.30 8.80 -2.45
C ARG A 60 -9.73 8.41 -2.11
N PHE A 61 -10.03 7.13 -2.29
CA PHE A 61 -11.29 6.51 -1.93
C PHE A 61 -11.00 5.25 -1.11
N ASN A 62 -11.69 5.08 0.01
CA ASN A 62 -11.64 3.88 0.84
C ASN A 62 -13.03 3.25 0.87
N ASP A 63 -13.13 1.98 0.52
CA ASP A 63 -14.40 1.22 0.46
C ASP A 63 -15.50 2.00 -0.29
N GLY A 64 -15.13 2.56 -1.44
CA GLY A 64 -16.01 3.31 -2.33
C GLY A 64 -16.34 4.74 -1.88
N LYS A 65 -15.85 5.21 -0.73
CA LYS A 65 -16.11 6.55 -0.21
C LYS A 65 -14.89 7.46 -0.38
N LYS A 66 -15.10 8.69 -0.85
CA LYS A 66 -14.03 9.68 -0.94
C LYS A 66 -13.45 9.95 0.45
N SER A 67 -12.15 9.88 0.57
CA SER A 67 -11.38 10.07 1.79
C SER A 67 -10.46 11.29 1.65
N VAL A 68 -9.86 11.72 2.77
CA VAL A 68 -8.79 12.71 2.74
C VAL A 68 -7.58 12.10 2.03
N PRO A 69 -6.92 12.81 1.10
CA PRO A 69 -5.78 12.29 0.35
C PRO A 69 -4.49 12.35 1.18
N VAL A 70 -4.43 11.53 2.23
CA VAL A 70 -3.25 11.38 3.09
C VAL A 70 -2.70 9.96 2.97
N LEU A 71 -1.38 9.83 2.92
CA LEU A 71 -0.67 8.55 2.85
C LEU A 71 -0.12 8.11 4.20
N TYR A 72 0.10 9.05 5.08
CA TYR A 72 0.68 8.82 6.41
C TYR A 72 -0.20 9.46 7.49
N ILE A 73 -0.46 8.74 8.55
CA ILE A 73 -1.10 9.28 9.74
C ILE A 73 -0.01 9.75 10.69
N GLU A 74 0.14 11.05 10.78
CA GLU A 74 1.18 11.64 11.61
C GLU A 74 0.88 11.37 13.10
N PRO A 75 1.88 10.91 13.89
CA PRO A 75 1.71 10.69 15.31
C PRO A 75 1.58 12.04 16.06
N GLU A 76 0.92 12.03 17.20
CA GLU A 76 0.71 13.23 18.01
C GLU A 76 2.01 13.89 18.48
N ASN A 77 3.02 13.10 18.73
CA ASN A 77 4.37 13.55 19.12
C ASN A 77 5.39 12.41 18.94
N ASP A 78 6.66 12.71 19.08
CA ASP A 78 7.78 11.81 18.81
C ASP A 78 7.93 10.64 19.81
N THR A 79 7.20 10.64 20.91
CA THR A 79 7.28 9.61 21.95
C THR A 79 6.18 8.56 21.88
N VAL A 80 5.10 8.85 21.16
CA VAL A 80 3.98 7.92 20.99
C VAL A 80 4.44 6.75 20.11
N PRO A 81 4.25 5.49 20.55
CA PRO A 81 4.60 4.34 19.73
C PRO A 81 3.81 4.31 18.43
N VAL A 82 4.50 4.10 17.32
CA VAL A 82 3.90 3.94 16.00
C VAL A 82 3.85 2.48 15.59
N SER A 83 2.96 2.17 14.69
CA SER A 83 2.80 0.84 14.12
C SER A 83 2.37 0.94 12.66
N TYR A 84 2.24 -0.20 11.99
CA TYR A 84 1.98 -0.29 10.55
C TYR A 84 0.78 0.54 10.04
N PRO A 85 -0.34 0.71 10.80
CA PRO A 85 -1.41 1.64 10.42
C PRO A 85 -1.02 3.12 10.25
N LEU A 86 0.23 3.50 10.59
CA LEU A 86 0.76 4.80 10.18
C LEU A 86 0.68 4.96 8.66
N TYR A 87 0.93 3.88 7.91
CA TYR A 87 0.75 3.86 6.47
C TYR A 87 -0.73 3.74 6.14
N MET A 88 -1.23 4.59 5.29
CA MET A 88 -2.60 4.61 4.75
C MET A 88 -3.72 4.74 5.80
N GLY A 89 -3.41 4.86 7.09
CA GLY A 89 -4.41 4.91 8.17
C GLY A 89 -4.99 3.56 8.55
N GLY A 90 -4.38 2.47 8.11
CA GLY A 90 -4.78 1.08 8.41
C GLY A 90 -5.32 0.31 7.21
N ASP A 91 -5.88 -0.86 7.51
CA ASP A 91 -6.36 -1.80 6.50
C ASP A 91 -7.78 -1.42 6.06
N PHE A 92 -7.95 -1.19 4.76
CA PHE A 92 -9.25 -1.03 4.11
C PHE A 92 -9.48 -2.21 3.17
N GLY A 93 -10.74 -2.61 2.97
CA GLY A 93 -11.08 -3.65 2.02
C GLY A 93 -10.67 -3.26 0.60
N ASN A 94 -10.90 -1.99 0.24
CA ASN A 94 -10.52 -1.44 -1.06
C ASN A 94 -10.08 0.01 -0.91
N THR A 95 -8.85 0.30 -1.34
CA THR A 95 -8.34 1.66 -1.50
C THR A 95 -8.14 1.95 -2.99
N VAL A 96 -8.64 3.09 -3.46
CA VAL A 96 -8.39 3.58 -4.82
C VAL A 96 -7.74 4.95 -4.75
N ILE A 97 -6.57 5.08 -5.40
CA ILE A 97 -5.87 6.35 -5.56
C ILE A 97 -5.90 6.72 -7.05
N LYS A 98 -6.33 7.94 -7.36
CA LYS A 98 -6.39 8.48 -8.73
C LYS A 98 -5.49 9.68 -8.86
N THR A 99 -4.50 9.58 -9.74
CA THR A 99 -3.59 10.69 -10.06
C THR A 99 -4.01 11.45 -11.32
N HIS A 100 -4.97 10.91 -12.08
CA HIS A 100 -5.46 11.48 -13.34
C HIS A 100 -4.36 11.69 -14.39
N ARG A 101 -3.40 10.77 -14.43
CA ARG A 101 -2.30 10.77 -15.41
C ARG A 101 -2.53 9.66 -16.44
N ASP A 102 -3.39 9.93 -17.42
CA ASP A 102 -3.90 8.95 -18.39
C ASP A 102 -2.81 8.26 -19.23
N SER A 103 -1.60 8.79 -19.25
CA SER A 103 -0.45 8.16 -19.92
C SER A 103 0.19 7.03 -19.11
N LEU A 104 -0.18 6.87 -17.83
CA LEU A 104 0.32 5.84 -16.94
C LEU A 104 -0.70 4.69 -16.81
N PRO A 105 -0.25 3.49 -16.43
CA PRO A 105 -1.13 2.34 -16.29
C PRO A 105 -2.06 2.44 -15.09
N ASN A 106 -3.17 1.71 -15.18
CA ASN A 106 -4.01 1.37 -14.04
C ASN A 106 -3.48 0.09 -13.39
N VAL A 107 -3.21 0.16 -12.11
CA VAL A 107 -2.56 -0.93 -11.36
C VAL A 107 -3.48 -1.47 -10.29
N LEU A 108 -3.57 -2.78 -10.16
CA LEU A 108 -4.17 -3.46 -9.02
C LEU A 108 -3.07 -4.09 -8.17
N ILE A 109 -3.02 -3.70 -6.92
CA ILE A 109 -2.25 -4.38 -5.88
C ILE A 109 -3.24 -5.17 -5.03
N TYR A 110 -2.96 -6.43 -4.74
CA TYR A 110 -3.80 -7.21 -3.82
C TYR A 110 -2.94 -7.99 -2.84
N GLY A 111 -3.46 -8.21 -1.63
CA GLY A 111 -2.70 -8.89 -0.60
C GLY A 111 -3.24 -8.65 0.80
N ALA A 112 -2.33 -8.51 1.74
CA ALA A 112 -2.61 -8.19 3.14
C ALA A 112 -2.05 -6.82 3.51
N SER A 113 -2.03 -6.44 4.79
CA SER A 113 -1.58 -5.14 5.29
C SER A 113 -0.18 -4.69 4.85
N PHE A 114 0.63 -5.61 4.30
CA PHE A 114 1.93 -5.25 3.70
C PHE A 114 1.79 -4.33 2.49
N THR A 115 0.62 -4.31 1.83
CA THR A 115 0.35 -3.39 0.71
C THR A 115 0.39 -1.94 1.17
N ASN A 116 -0.02 -1.64 2.40
CA ASN A 116 -0.16 -0.27 2.90
C ASN A 116 1.11 0.57 2.73
N ALA A 117 2.28 0.02 3.06
CA ALA A 117 3.54 0.73 2.87
C ALA A 117 3.89 0.90 1.38
N ILE A 118 3.58 -0.11 0.56
CA ILE A 118 3.82 -0.07 -0.88
C ILE A 118 2.93 0.98 -1.55
N GLU A 119 1.68 1.10 -1.11
CA GLU A 119 0.72 2.08 -1.64
C GLU A 119 1.23 3.50 -1.53
N THR A 120 1.95 3.82 -0.44
CA THR A 120 2.49 5.17 -0.21
C THR A 120 3.54 5.59 -1.23
N VAL A 121 4.08 4.67 -2.00
CA VAL A 121 5.11 4.94 -3.02
C VAL A 121 4.68 4.51 -4.43
N ALA A 122 3.87 3.46 -4.57
CA ALA A 122 3.51 2.91 -5.88
C ALA A 122 2.57 3.80 -6.67
N TYR A 123 1.69 4.57 -5.99
CA TYR A 123 0.69 5.41 -6.65
C TYR A 123 1.29 6.42 -7.63
N ILE A 124 2.53 6.86 -7.38
CA ILE A 124 3.23 7.85 -8.21
C ILE A 124 3.52 7.32 -9.63
N SER A 125 3.49 6.02 -9.81
CA SER A 125 3.72 5.37 -11.12
C SER A 125 2.43 4.96 -11.83
N CYS A 126 1.27 5.38 -11.33
CA CYS A 126 -0.04 4.92 -11.79
C CYS A 126 -0.94 6.08 -12.22
N ASN A 127 -1.84 5.83 -13.18
CA ASN A 127 -3.02 6.67 -13.41
C ASN A 127 -4.06 6.41 -12.32
N GLU A 128 -4.48 5.16 -12.17
CA GLU A 128 -5.26 4.70 -11.03
C GLU A 128 -4.55 3.53 -10.36
N MET A 129 -4.43 3.56 -9.03
CA MET A 129 -3.96 2.45 -8.24
C MET A 129 -5.12 1.94 -7.39
N HIS A 130 -5.47 0.67 -7.58
CA HIS A 130 -6.40 -0.05 -6.73
C HIS A 130 -5.60 -0.93 -5.78
N SER A 131 -5.90 -0.90 -4.49
CA SER A 131 -5.37 -1.84 -3.52
C SER A 131 -6.52 -2.59 -2.86
N VAL A 132 -6.45 -3.92 -2.86
CA VAL A 132 -7.50 -4.79 -2.32
C VAL A 132 -6.92 -5.73 -1.29
N ASP A 133 -7.42 -5.60 -0.06
CA ASP A 133 -7.16 -6.55 1.02
C ASP A 133 -8.30 -7.57 1.08
N MET A 134 -8.04 -8.77 0.57
CA MET A 134 -9.06 -9.82 0.47
C MET A 134 -9.57 -10.31 1.82
N ARG A 135 -8.87 -10.02 2.91
CA ARG A 135 -9.34 -10.34 4.28
C ARG A 135 -10.53 -9.45 4.68
N HIS A 136 -10.60 -8.25 4.13
CA HIS A 136 -11.59 -7.22 4.46
C HIS A 136 -12.55 -6.90 3.31
N TYR A 137 -12.19 -7.27 2.08
CA TYR A 137 -13.00 -7.04 0.89
C TYR A 137 -13.89 -8.25 0.60
N GLY A 138 -15.20 -8.07 0.71
CA GLY A 138 -16.18 -9.16 0.54
C GLY A 138 -17.15 -8.99 -0.63
N ASP A 139 -17.05 -7.90 -1.40
CA ASP A 139 -18.07 -7.57 -2.41
C ASP A 139 -18.02 -8.49 -3.63
N MET A 140 -16.83 -8.95 -4.02
CA MET A 140 -16.66 -9.86 -5.17
C MET A 140 -15.31 -10.59 -5.08
N SER A 141 -15.14 -11.65 -5.90
CA SER A 141 -13.87 -12.34 -6.03
C SER A 141 -12.80 -11.44 -6.68
N LEU A 142 -11.53 -11.74 -6.45
CA LEU A 142 -10.41 -11.05 -7.12
C LEU A 142 -10.56 -11.11 -8.65
N LEU A 143 -10.94 -12.27 -9.19
CA LEU A 143 -11.12 -12.43 -10.62
C LEU A 143 -12.22 -11.53 -11.18
N ASP A 144 -13.33 -11.37 -10.47
CA ASP A 144 -14.41 -10.50 -10.90
C ASP A 144 -14.03 -9.02 -10.74
N TYR A 145 -13.22 -8.70 -9.73
CA TYR A 145 -12.64 -7.37 -9.57
C TYR A 145 -11.74 -6.99 -10.76
N VAL A 146 -10.85 -7.90 -11.18
CA VAL A 146 -9.99 -7.72 -12.37
C VAL A 146 -10.83 -7.57 -13.64
N LYS A 147 -11.85 -8.42 -13.85
CA LYS A 147 -12.74 -8.33 -15.01
C LYS A 147 -13.49 -7.00 -15.07
N LYS A 148 -13.93 -6.51 -13.91
CA LYS A 148 -14.69 -5.26 -13.79
C LYS A 148 -13.82 -4.03 -14.02
N ASN A 149 -12.67 -3.95 -13.37
CA ASN A 149 -11.82 -2.75 -13.36
C ASN A 149 -10.74 -2.76 -14.45
N LYS A 150 -10.43 -3.93 -15.04
CA LYS A 150 -9.50 -4.13 -16.16
C LYS A 150 -8.15 -3.42 -15.93
N PRO A 151 -7.45 -3.69 -14.83
CA PRO A 151 -6.15 -3.10 -14.60
C PRO A 151 -5.15 -3.57 -15.67
N ASP A 152 -4.22 -2.70 -16.04
CA ASP A 152 -3.14 -3.01 -16.96
C ASP A 152 -2.08 -3.89 -16.31
N VAL A 153 -1.91 -3.75 -14.98
CA VAL A 153 -0.95 -4.51 -14.19
C VAL A 153 -1.62 -5.01 -12.91
N VAL A 154 -1.34 -6.27 -12.56
CA VAL A 154 -1.80 -6.89 -11.31
C VAL A 154 -0.58 -7.36 -10.50
N VAL A 155 -0.51 -6.95 -9.24
CA VAL A 155 0.61 -7.26 -8.33
C VAL A 155 0.07 -7.92 -7.07
N GLY A 156 0.51 -9.13 -6.78
CA GLY A 156 0.23 -9.83 -5.52
C GLY A 156 1.33 -9.55 -4.48
N VAL A 157 0.95 -9.18 -3.26
CA VAL A 157 1.87 -8.91 -2.16
C VAL A 157 1.46 -9.73 -0.94
N PHE A 158 2.24 -10.77 -0.68
CA PHE A 158 1.97 -11.71 0.41
C PHE A 158 3.23 -11.95 1.23
N ASP A 159 3.06 -12.22 2.51
CA ASP A 159 4.09 -12.91 3.24
C ASP A 159 3.97 -14.44 3.01
N TRP A 160 4.97 -15.16 3.44
CA TRP A 160 5.01 -16.60 3.24
C TRP A 160 3.89 -17.31 4.03
N SER A 161 3.44 -16.78 5.14
CA SER A 161 2.38 -17.38 5.96
C SER A 161 1.03 -17.32 5.24
N ASN A 162 0.76 -16.27 4.50
CA ASN A 162 -0.44 -16.15 3.68
C ASN A 162 -0.45 -17.16 2.51
N ILE A 163 0.73 -17.41 1.91
CA ILE A 163 0.85 -18.37 0.80
C ILE A 163 0.72 -19.83 1.30
N SER A 164 1.17 -20.10 2.52
CA SER A 164 1.21 -21.45 3.08
C SER A 164 -0.05 -21.84 3.85
N ASP A 165 -0.93 -20.91 4.14
CA ASP A 165 -2.17 -21.19 4.87
C ASP A 165 -3.22 -21.76 3.91
N LEU A 166 -3.37 -23.09 3.96
CA LEU A 166 -4.37 -23.83 3.18
C LEU A 166 -5.83 -23.50 3.59
N ASN A 167 -6.01 -22.79 4.71
CA ASN A 167 -7.31 -22.30 5.18
C ASN A 167 -7.52 -20.81 4.86
N ASP A 168 -6.58 -20.18 4.21
CA ASP A 168 -6.85 -18.88 3.61
C ASP A 168 -8.02 -19.07 2.65
N ASP A 169 -9.05 -18.30 2.83
CA ASP A 169 -10.40 -18.51 2.30
C ASP A 169 -10.51 -18.59 0.76
N GLY A 170 -9.37 -18.74 0.07
CA GLY A 170 -9.29 -19.08 -1.36
C GLY A 170 -10.10 -18.17 -2.27
N LYS A 171 -10.31 -16.91 -1.88
CA LYS A 171 -11.05 -15.93 -2.67
C LYS A 171 -10.26 -15.38 -3.87
N PHE A 172 -9.36 -16.18 -4.38
CA PHE A 172 -8.66 -15.88 -5.63
C PHE A 172 -9.57 -15.99 -6.86
#